data_65e890ce8e7c8aca270e593f6641719d
#
_entry.id   65e890ce8e7c8aca270e593f6641719d
#
_cell.length_a   1.000
_cell.length_b   1.000
_cell.length_c   1.000
_cell.angle_alpha   90.00
_cell.angle_beta   90.00
_cell.angle_gamma   90.00
#
_symmetry.space_group_name_H-M   'P 1'
#
loop_
_entity.id
_entity.type
_entity.pdbx_description
1 polymer ?
#
loop_
_entity_poly.entity_id
_entity_poly.type
_entity_poly.pdbx_seq_one_letter_code
_entity_poly.pdbx_strand_id
1 'polypeptide(L)'
;MDGQKPLSVPPRQFAASRTVLVRPLLLKPQWMNGLSERLLVSHYENNYGGALRRLNAIRERLATLNWARAPVFEINGLKREELIAAGSVVLHEIYFDSLGGHGDNPPTGVAEPPAALAQALELEFGSVMAWRTEFTAMAKALAGGSGWAILAWSKRLGRLLNHWAADHAHALPGATPVLALDMYQHAYHLDFGARAAAYVDQVMANLNWERIDARYRLAIGEEVGDEFFLPYGAPPQDEARISAEELNAAFDDTEERRPVLLDLCQPRDLPRRTDMLGGATMHAPAALAQWVEELPRDRPIVVYCICGFQVSGTAVTELRRRGYDARALAGGITAWHAVGGRQCRSIPLPTSKCPKHLELAEMPGDPAATSQVPRRSPSGRVSHRVYVPS
;
A
#
# COMPACT_ATOMS: atom_id res chain seq x y z
N MET A 1 25.33 -54.26 5.20
CA MET A 1 25.56 -52.80 5.26
C MET A 1 24.77 -52.16 4.13
N ASP A 2 23.50 -51.87 4.42
CA ASP A 2 22.58 -51.32 3.42
C ASP A 2 22.81 -49.83 3.29
N GLY A 3 23.31 -49.43 2.11
CA GLY A 3 23.48 -48.05 1.75
C GLY A 3 22.13 -47.38 1.53
N GLN A 4 21.62 -46.66 2.53
CA GLN A 4 20.49 -45.77 2.35
C GLN A 4 20.88 -44.63 1.38
N LYS A 5 20.32 -44.71 0.16
CA LYS A 5 20.31 -43.54 -0.75
C LYS A 5 19.70 -42.33 -0.03
N PRO A 6 20.36 -41.18 -0.06
CA PRO A 6 19.73 -39.96 0.47
C PRO A 6 18.42 -39.72 -0.30
N LEU A 7 17.32 -39.57 0.44
CA LEU A 7 16.04 -39.12 -0.08
C LEU A 7 16.25 -37.78 -0.80
N SER A 8 16.27 -37.84 -2.13
CA SER A 8 16.20 -36.64 -2.95
C SER A 8 14.80 -36.05 -2.74
N VAL A 9 14.69 -35.07 -1.85
CA VAL A 9 13.50 -34.26 -1.77
C VAL A 9 13.39 -33.56 -3.13
N PRO A 10 12.33 -33.80 -3.92
CA PRO A 10 12.16 -33.08 -5.18
C PRO A 10 12.18 -31.59 -4.90
N PRO A 11 12.79 -30.78 -5.80
CA PRO A 11 12.73 -29.35 -5.64
C PRO A 11 11.25 -29.00 -5.50
N ARG A 12 10.89 -28.36 -4.37
CA ARG A 12 9.52 -27.88 -4.18
C ARG A 12 9.23 -27.01 -5.40
N GLN A 13 8.38 -27.49 -6.29
CA GLN A 13 7.69 -26.63 -7.25
C GLN A 13 6.82 -25.71 -6.39
N PHE A 14 7.44 -24.67 -5.85
CA PHE A 14 6.72 -23.59 -5.24
C PHE A 14 6.04 -22.87 -6.38
N ALA A 15 4.74 -23.18 -6.51
CA ALA A 15 3.86 -22.56 -7.44
C ALA A 15 4.13 -21.07 -7.58
N ALA A 16 4.00 -20.62 -8.80
CA ALA A 16 4.21 -19.27 -9.32
C ALA A 16 3.34 -18.20 -8.66
N SER A 17 3.28 -18.06 -7.35
CA SER A 17 2.61 -16.93 -6.72
C SER A 17 2.96 -16.82 -5.24
N ARG A 18 4.20 -16.47 -4.94
CA ARG A 18 4.54 -15.87 -3.65
C ARG A 18 4.61 -14.35 -3.73
N THR A 19 4.26 -13.79 -4.86
CA THR A 19 4.15 -12.34 -5.04
C THR A 19 3.01 -11.83 -4.17
N VAL A 20 3.32 -10.89 -3.30
CA VAL A 20 2.31 -10.14 -2.56
C VAL A 20 1.73 -9.12 -3.52
N LEU A 21 0.42 -9.16 -3.71
CA LEU A 21 -0.28 -8.23 -4.57
C LEU A 21 -0.49 -6.90 -3.86
N VAL A 22 -0.49 -5.82 -4.64
CA VAL A 22 -0.82 -4.49 -4.13
C VAL A 22 -2.26 -4.47 -3.64
N ARG A 23 -2.47 -3.98 -2.42
CA ARG A 23 -3.81 -3.75 -1.89
C ARG A 23 -4.31 -2.38 -2.32
N PRO A 24 -5.43 -2.27 -3.04
CA PRO A 24 -6.00 -1.00 -3.43
C PRO A 24 -6.31 -0.11 -2.23
N LEU A 25 -6.15 1.21 -2.39
CA LEU A 25 -6.67 2.15 -1.40
C LEU A 25 -8.18 2.00 -1.26
N LEU A 26 -8.66 1.86 -0.04
CA LEU A 26 -10.09 1.76 0.27
C LEU A 26 -10.73 3.12 0.57
N LEU A 27 -9.96 4.18 0.54
CA LEU A 27 -10.37 5.56 0.79
C LEU A 27 -10.20 6.43 -0.46
N LYS A 28 -10.90 7.55 -0.51
CA LYS A 28 -10.69 8.61 -1.52
C LYS A 28 -9.82 9.69 -0.89
N PRO A 29 -8.52 9.79 -1.26
CA PRO A 29 -7.60 10.73 -0.61
C PRO A 29 -8.07 12.18 -0.62
N GLN A 30 -8.73 12.62 -1.70
CA GLN A 30 -9.27 13.97 -1.85
C GLN A 30 -10.45 14.29 -0.90
N TRP A 31 -11.01 13.30 -0.20
CA TRP A 31 -12.13 13.46 0.73
C TRP A 31 -11.70 13.40 2.19
N MET A 32 -10.41 13.21 2.43
CA MET A 32 -9.89 13.20 3.78
C MET A 32 -9.83 14.61 4.36
N ASN A 33 -10.36 14.76 5.56
CA ASN A 33 -10.31 16.05 6.25
C ASN A 33 -8.95 16.24 6.93
N GLY A 34 -8.24 17.32 6.61
CA GLY A 34 -6.98 17.68 7.25
C GLY A 34 -5.75 16.82 6.91
N LEU A 35 -5.92 15.83 6.02
CA LEU A 35 -4.84 15.05 5.41
C LEU A 35 -4.91 15.26 3.90
N SER A 36 -3.89 15.87 3.29
CA SER A 36 -3.95 16.19 1.86
C SER A 36 -3.89 14.94 0.98
N GLU A 37 -4.54 15.01 -0.18
CA GLU A 37 -4.42 14.00 -1.23
C GLU A 37 -2.95 13.74 -1.57
N ARG A 38 -2.13 14.79 -1.67
CA ARG A 38 -0.70 14.70 -1.97
C ARG A 38 0.05 13.86 -0.93
N LEU A 39 -0.23 14.07 0.36
CA LEU A 39 0.39 13.30 1.44
C LEU A 39 0.03 11.82 1.30
N LEU A 40 -1.26 11.52 1.21
CA LEU A 40 -1.76 10.13 1.20
C LEU A 40 -1.33 9.36 -0.04
N VAL A 41 -1.40 10.00 -1.22
CA VAL A 41 -0.97 9.38 -2.48
C VAL A 41 0.55 9.13 -2.46
N SER A 42 1.35 10.13 -2.06
CA SER A 42 2.80 9.96 -1.94
C SER A 42 3.18 8.85 -0.95
N HIS A 43 2.52 8.79 0.20
CA HIS A 43 2.73 7.76 1.21
C HIS A 43 2.41 6.35 0.66
N TYR A 44 1.28 6.21 -0.04
CA TYR A 44 0.87 4.94 -0.62
C TYR A 44 1.78 4.50 -1.76
N GLU A 45 2.04 5.35 -2.74
CA GLU A 45 2.81 4.99 -3.94
C GLU A 45 4.29 4.73 -3.64
N ASN A 46 4.90 5.56 -2.77
CA ASN A 46 6.33 5.52 -2.53
C ASN A 46 6.70 4.64 -1.34
N ASN A 47 6.06 4.80 -0.18
CA ASN A 47 6.43 4.09 1.04
C ASN A 47 5.82 2.68 1.08
N TYR A 48 4.50 2.56 0.97
CA TYR A 48 3.85 1.25 0.89
C TYR A 48 4.27 0.50 -0.38
N GLY A 49 4.17 1.13 -1.56
CA GLY A 49 4.57 0.53 -2.83
C GLY A 49 6.06 0.15 -2.86
N GLY A 50 6.92 1.00 -2.29
CA GLY A 50 8.35 0.72 -2.12
C GLY A 50 8.61 -0.53 -1.27
N ALA A 51 7.91 -0.64 -0.12
CA ALA A 51 7.99 -1.81 0.74
C ALA A 51 7.50 -3.09 0.05
N LEU A 52 6.41 -3.00 -0.71
CA LEU A 52 5.84 -4.11 -1.47
C LEU A 52 6.82 -4.62 -2.54
N ARG A 53 7.35 -3.72 -3.37
CA ARG A 53 8.35 -4.07 -4.39
C ARG A 53 9.59 -4.71 -3.77
N ARG A 54 10.09 -4.15 -2.66
CA ARG A 54 11.23 -4.68 -1.91
C ARG A 54 10.95 -6.08 -1.38
N LEU A 55 9.79 -6.31 -0.77
CA LEU A 55 9.37 -7.62 -0.26
C LEU A 55 9.35 -8.68 -1.37
N ASN A 56 8.75 -8.35 -2.50
CA ASN A 56 8.65 -9.24 -3.65
C ASN A 56 10.04 -9.59 -4.21
N ALA A 57 10.92 -8.60 -4.38
CA ALA A 57 12.30 -8.83 -4.84
C ALA A 57 13.11 -9.70 -3.86
N ILE A 58 12.97 -9.48 -2.55
CA ILE A 58 13.62 -10.31 -1.53
C ILE A 58 13.10 -11.76 -1.59
N ARG A 59 11.80 -11.96 -1.72
CA ARG A 59 11.20 -13.30 -1.82
C ARG A 59 11.62 -14.05 -3.08
N GLU A 60 11.74 -13.36 -4.19
CA GLU A 60 12.30 -13.92 -5.43
C GLU A 60 13.76 -14.36 -5.22
N ARG A 61 14.59 -13.51 -4.60
CA ARG A 61 15.97 -13.87 -4.25
C ARG A 61 16.04 -15.07 -3.32
N LEU A 62 15.21 -15.12 -2.28
CA LEU A 62 15.14 -16.24 -1.34
C LEU A 62 14.68 -17.56 -2.01
N ALA A 63 13.79 -17.47 -3.01
CA ALA A 63 13.31 -18.64 -3.75
C ALA A 63 14.41 -19.30 -4.59
N THR A 64 15.38 -18.53 -5.06
CA THR A 64 16.52 -18.98 -5.89
C THR A 64 17.80 -19.23 -5.09
N LEU A 65 17.79 -18.99 -3.77
CA LEU A 65 18.96 -19.10 -2.92
C LEU A 65 19.40 -20.55 -2.72
N ASN A 66 20.68 -20.82 -2.90
CA ASN A 66 21.26 -22.10 -2.50
C ASN A 66 21.52 -22.11 -0.98
N TRP A 67 20.51 -22.52 -0.21
CA TRP A 67 20.53 -22.50 1.25
C TRP A 67 21.70 -23.25 1.90
N ALA A 68 22.21 -24.30 1.25
CA ALA A 68 23.32 -25.08 1.78
C ALA A 68 24.70 -24.44 1.57
N ARG A 69 24.80 -23.48 0.64
CA ARG A 69 26.09 -22.88 0.23
C ARG A 69 26.12 -21.36 0.35
N ALA A 70 24.96 -20.74 0.53
CA ALA A 70 24.89 -19.28 0.65
C ALA A 70 25.67 -18.79 1.88
N PRO A 71 26.40 -17.68 1.78
CA PRO A 71 27.07 -17.09 2.91
C PRO A 71 26.10 -16.71 4.03
N VAL A 72 26.51 -16.89 5.28
CA VAL A 72 25.65 -16.63 6.45
C VAL A 72 25.17 -15.17 6.51
N PHE A 73 25.99 -14.22 6.07
CA PHE A 73 25.60 -12.81 6.05
C PHE A 73 24.53 -12.51 4.99
N GLU A 74 24.52 -13.22 3.84
CA GLU A 74 23.47 -13.09 2.82
C GLU A 74 22.16 -13.65 3.35
N ILE A 75 22.17 -14.85 3.95
CA ILE A 75 20.99 -15.44 4.57
C ILE A 75 20.42 -14.54 5.65
N ASN A 76 21.26 -14.06 6.57
CA ASN A 76 20.84 -13.18 7.66
C ASN A 76 20.30 -11.85 7.14
N GLY A 77 21.00 -11.23 6.17
CA GLY A 77 20.59 -9.98 5.56
C GLY A 77 19.22 -10.11 4.88
N LEU A 78 19.03 -11.10 4.00
CA LEU A 78 17.76 -11.34 3.31
C LEU A 78 16.61 -11.63 4.27
N LYS A 79 16.84 -12.45 5.30
CA LYS A 79 15.78 -12.80 6.28
C LYS A 79 15.39 -11.62 7.17
N ARG A 80 16.35 -10.78 7.54
CA ARG A 80 16.08 -9.53 8.27
C ARG A 80 15.27 -8.56 7.41
N GLU A 81 15.72 -8.34 6.18
CA GLU A 81 15.06 -7.43 5.24
C GLU A 81 13.66 -7.92 4.85
N GLU A 82 13.47 -9.23 4.70
CA GLU A 82 12.13 -9.82 4.49
C GLU A 82 11.19 -9.47 5.65
N LEU A 83 11.64 -9.62 6.89
CA LEU A 83 10.83 -9.29 8.06
C LEU A 83 10.46 -7.81 8.10
N ILE A 84 11.42 -6.91 7.87
CA ILE A 84 11.19 -5.46 7.85
C ILE A 84 10.22 -5.09 6.73
N ALA A 85 10.44 -5.58 5.51
CA ALA A 85 9.57 -5.26 4.38
C ALA A 85 8.16 -5.85 4.55
N ALA A 86 8.02 -7.07 5.06
CA ALA A 86 6.73 -7.69 5.33
C ALA A 86 5.95 -6.93 6.42
N GLY A 87 6.61 -6.56 7.51
CA GLY A 87 6.01 -5.73 8.56
C GLY A 87 5.58 -4.37 8.03
N SER A 88 6.41 -3.73 7.19
CA SER A 88 6.07 -2.46 6.53
C SER A 88 4.82 -2.59 5.67
N VAL A 89 4.74 -3.60 4.80
CA VAL A 89 3.56 -3.84 3.95
C VAL A 89 2.30 -4.00 4.81
N VAL A 90 2.32 -4.89 5.79
CA VAL A 90 1.14 -5.18 6.62
C VAL A 90 0.69 -3.96 7.43
N LEU A 91 1.63 -3.24 8.05
CA LEU A 91 1.27 -2.07 8.88
C LEU A 91 0.75 -0.90 8.03
N HIS A 92 1.29 -0.68 6.82
CA HIS A 92 0.74 0.32 5.91
C HIS A 92 -0.67 -0.06 5.43
N GLU A 93 -0.93 -1.33 5.10
CA GLU A 93 -2.27 -1.78 4.73
C GLU A 93 -3.27 -1.54 5.85
N ILE A 94 -2.91 -1.85 7.10
CA ILE A 94 -3.76 -1.59 8.26
C ILE A 94 -3.97 -0.08 8.45
N TYR A 95 -2.93 0.73 8.30
CA TYR A 95 -3.01 2.19 8.39
C TYR A 95 -4.00 2.77 7.37
N PHE A 96 -3.83 2.45 6.09
CA PHE A 96 -4.71 2.96 5.04
C PHE A 96 -6.14 2.46 5.16
N ASP A 97 -6.34 1.19 5.54
CA ASP A 97 -7.67 0.64 5.77
C ASP A 97 -8.37 1.27 6.97
N SER A 98 -7.61 1.72 7.97
CA SER A 98 -8.15 2.37 9.16
C SER A 98 -8.58 3.82 8.93
N LEU A 99 -8.28 4.39 7.75
CA LEU A 99 -8.59 5.76 7.40
C LEU A 99 -9.81 5.88 6.49
N GLY A 100 -10.45 7.03 6.55
CA GLY A 100 -11.53 7.43 5.65
C GLY A 100 -12.91 7.07 6.17
N GLY A 101 -13.89 7.84 5.67
CA GLY A 101 -15.32 7.60 5.92
C GLY A 101 -15.96 6.78 4.81
N HIS A 102 -17.25 6.49 4.97
CA HIS A 102 -18.02 5.78 3.96
C HIS A 102 -18.18 6.59 2.67
N GLY A 103 -17.75 6.00 1.58
CA GLY A 103 -18.17 6.30 0.20
C GLY A 103 -18.16 7.77 -0.18
N ASP A 104 -19.32 8.34 -0.34
CA ASP A 104 -19.50 9.68 -0.89
C ASP A 104 -19.49 10.81 0.15
N ASN A 105 -19.45 10.47 1.44
CA ASN A 105 -19.42 11.45 2.51
C ASN A 105 -18.05 11.47 3.19
N PRO A 106 -17.40 12.65 3.30
CA PRO A 106 -16.28 12.79 4.22
C PRO A 106 -16.73 12.44 5.64
N PRO A 107 -15.84 11.94 6.51
CA PRO A 107 -16.18 11.63 7.88
C PRO A 107 -16.77 12.88 8.56
N THR A 108 -18.04 12.85 8.90
CA THR A 108 -18.71 13.92 9.62
C THR A 108 -18.66 13.62 11.11
N GLY A 109 -17.69 14.17 11.80
CA GLY A 109 -17.59 14.05 13.24
C GLY A 109 -16.79 12.82 13.71
N VAL A 110 -16.60 12.71 15.03
CA VAL A 110 -15.98 11.55 15.67
C VAL A 110 -17.02 10.44 15.73
N ALA A 111 -17.02 9.57 14.72
CA ALA A 111 -17.84 8.37 14.81
C ALA A 111 -17.36 7.51 15.99
N GLU A 112 -18.30 6.90 16.71
CA GLU A 112 -18.00 5.94 17.75
C GLU A 112 -17.76 4.55 17.13
N PRO A 113 -16.93 3.69 17.77
CA PRO A 113 -16.75 2.33 17.29
C PRO A 113 -18.06 1.53 17.39
N PRO A 114 -18.29 0.55 16.48
CA PRO A 114 -19.39 -0.39 16.60
C PRO A 114 -19.40 -1.12 17.95
N ALA A 115 -20.57 -1.61 18.36
CA ALA A 115 -20.82 -2.10 19.71
C ALA A 115 -19.82 -3.17 20.19
N ALA A 116 -19.43 -4.11 19.31
CA ALA A 116 -18.51 -5.19 19.68
C ALA A 116 -17.12 -4.64 20.04
N LEU A 117 -16.57 -3.76 19.21
CA LEU A 117 -15.28 -3.13 19.46
C LEU A 117 -15.37 -2.15 20.65
N ALA A 118 -16.45 -1.36 20.74
CA ALA A 118 -16.67 -0.45 21.86
C ALA A 118 -16.64 -1.20 23.20
N GLN A 119 -17.37 -2.29 23.32
CA GLN A 119 -17.40 -3.13 24.52
C GLN A 119 -16.01 -3.70 24.86
N ALA A 120 -15.27 -4.15 23.86
CA ALA A 120 -13.92 -4.66 24.08
C ALA A 120 -12.95 -3.57 24.56
N LEU A 121 -13.08 -2.34 24.03
CA LEU A 121 -12.30 -1.18 24.49
C LEU A 121 -12.69 -0.75 25.90
N GLU A 122 -13.98 -0.75 26.22
CA GLU A 122 -14.48 -0.42 27.56
C GLU A 122 -14.01 -1.44 28.60
N LEU A 123 -14.07 -2.73 28.27
CA LEU A 123 -13.63 -3.80 29.15
C LEU A 123 -12.15 -3.67 29.49
N GLU A 124 -11.33 -3.29 28.52
CA GLU A 124 -9.88 -3.24 28.67
C GLU A 124 -9.37 -1.93 29.28
N PHE A 125 -9.91 -0.81 28.80
CA PHE A 125 -9.41 0.54 29.10
C PHE A 125 -10.36 1.34 30.02
N GLY A 126 -11.51 0.79 30.39
CA GLY A 126 -12.54 1.44 31.22
C GLY A 126 -13.53 2.29 30.43
N SER A 127 -13.15 2.82 29.28
CA SER A 127 -14.03 3.49 28.30
C SER A 127 -13.35 3.66 26.96
N VAL A 128 -14.12 3.88 25.89
CA VAL A 128 -13.59 4.25 24.56
C VAL A 128 -12.77 5.54 24.65
N MET A 129 -13.20 6.51 25.46
CA MET A 129 -12.48 7.77 25.64
C MET A 129 -11.14 7.57 26.36
N ALA A 130 -11.08 6.70 27.37
CA ALA A 130 -9.83 6.39 28.08
C ALA A 130 -8.85 5.70 27.11
N TRP A 131 -9.31 4.72 26.33
CA TRP A 131 -8.50 4.13 25.27
C TRP A 131 -7.96 5.20 24.30
N ARG A 132 -8.84 6.07 23.79
CA ARG A 132 -8.47 7.14 22.84
C ARG A 132 -7.38 8.05 23.43
N THR A 133 -7.51 8.40 24.71
CA THR A 133 -6.53 9.23 25.42
C THR A 133 -5.17 8.53 25.49
N GLU A 134 -5.15 7.26 25.91
CA GLU A 134 -3.92 6.47 26.01
C GLU A 134 -3.25 6.27 24.64
N PHE A 135 -4.01 5.82 23.64
CA PHE A 135 -3.49 5.58 22.29
C PHE A 135 -2.92 6.86 21.66
N THR A 136 -3.65 7.97 21.80
CA THR A 136 -3.20 9.28 21.30
C THR A 136 -1.94 9.76 22.00
N ALA A 137 -1.87 9.62 23.32
CA ALA A 137 -0.68 9.99 24.09
C ALA A 137 0.54 9.15 23.69
N MET A 138 0.36 7.83 23.54
CA MET A 138 1.41 6.93 23.07
C MET A 138 1.90 7.31 21.66
N ALA A 139 0.99 7.58 20.71
CA ALA A 139 1.34 8.01 19.37
C ALA A 139 2.13 9.34 19.39
N LYS A 140 1.67 10.33 20.16
CA LYS A 140 2.36 11.63 20.31
C LYS A 140 3.73 11.48 20.99
N ALA A 141 3.92 10.49 21.86
CA ALA A 141 5.22 10.20 22.48
C ALA A 141 6.26 9.67 21.50
N LEU A 142 5.85 9.16 20.33
CA LEU A 142 6.74 8.78 19.22
C LEU A 142 7.15 9.99 18.35
N ALA A 143 6.63 11.18 18.59
CA ALA A 143 6.95 12.38 17.82
C ALA A 143 8.45 12.69 17.87
N GLY A 144 9.04 12.97 16.71
CA GLY A 144 10.48 13.22 16.57
C GLY A 144 11.33 11.95 16.40
N GLY A 145 10.71 10.75 16.50
CA GLY A 145 11.31 9.47 16.16
C GLY A 145 10.65 8.85 14.93
N SER A 146 10.75 7.53 14.83
CA SER A 146 10.08 6.70 13.85
C SER A 146 9.37 5.56 14.57
N GLY A 147 8.36 4.98 13.95
CA GLY A 147 7.69 3.81 14.48
C GLY A 147 6.19 3.81 14.27
N TRP A 148 5.50 3.00 15.05
CA TRP A 148 4.06 2.76 14.93
C TRP A 148 3.40 2.76 16.30
N ALA A 149 2.25 3.40 16.42
CA ALA A 149 1.31 3.16 17.50
C ALA A 149 0.29 2.13 17.06
N ILE A 150 0.12 1.05 17.81
CA ILE A 150 -0.67 -0.11 17.39
C ILE A 150 -1.67 -0.48 18.48
N LEU A 151 -2.96 -0.62 18.09
CA LEU A 151 -3.94 -1.38 18.87
C LEU A 151 -3.95 -2.81 18.33
N ALA A 152 -3.78 -3.80 19.19
CA ALA A 152 -3.71 -5.19 18.79
C ALA A 152 -4.56 -6.10 19.70
N TRP A 153 -5.09 -7.17 19.11
CA TRP A 153 -5.72 -8.25 19.85
C TRP A 153 -4.67 -9.31 20.22
N SER A 154 -4.48 -9.56 21.49
CA SER A 154 -3.64 -10.64 21.98
C SER A 154 -4.48 -11.90 22.20
N LYS A 155 -4.36 -12.88 21.29
CA LYS A 155 -5.06 -14.17 21.45
C LYS A 155 -4.64 -14.90 22.73
N ARG A 156 -3.37 -14.74 23.16
CA ARG A 156 -2.85 -15.34 24.37
C ARG A 156 -3.50 -14.79 25.63
N LEU A 157 -3.76 -13.48 25.66
CA LEU A 157 -4.31 -12.78 26.82
C LEU A 157 -5.83 -12.66 26.74
N GLY A 158 -6.44 -12.90 25.55
CA GLY A 158 -7.87 -12.73 25.31
C GLY A 158 -8.32 -11.27 25.44
N ARG A 159 -7.45 -10.29 25.11
CA ARG A 159 -7.72 -8.86 25.31
C ARG A 159 -7.05 -7.97 24.29
N LEU A 160 -7.58 -6.77 24.13
CA LEU A 160 -6.93 -5.68 23.39
C LEU A 160 -5.78 -5.09 24.19
N LEU A 161 -4.79 -4.55 23.49
CA LEU A 161 -3.70 -3.80 24.12
C LEU A 161 -3.13 -2.77 23.14
N ASN A 162 -2.69 -1.64 23.69
CA ASN A 162 -1.89 -0.67 22.96
C ASN A 162 -0.41 -1.03 23.09
N HIS A 163 0.32 -0.97 22.00
CA HIS A 163 1.78 -1.04 22.04
C HIS A 163 2.41 -0.18 20.95
N TRP A 164 3.62 0.30 21.19
CA TRP A 164 4.39 0.97 20.17
C TRP A 164 5.46 0.03 19.59
N ALA A 165 5.83 0.29 18.34
CA ALA A 165 6.91 -0.40 17.67
C ALA A 165 7.92 0.64 17.15
N ALA A 166 9.21 0.44 17.42
CA ALA A 166 10.27 1.36 16.99
C ALA A 166 10.55 1.25 15.48
N ASP A 167 10.22 0.11 14.87
CA ASP A 167 10.35 -0.12 13.45
C ASP A 167 9.30 -1.13 12.96
N HIS A 168 9.33 -1.43 11.67
CA HIS A 168 8.38 -2.35 11.03
C HIS A 168 8.53 -3.81 11.48
N ALA A 169 9.64 -4.19 12.09
CA ALA A 169 9.91 -5.56 12.54
C ALA A 169 9.51 -5.80 14.02
N HIS A 170 9.15 -4.75 14.75
CA HIS A 170 8.72 -4.86 16.13
C HIS A 170 7.25 -5.29 16.20
N ALA A 171 7.03 -6.59 16.31
CA ALA A 171 5.71 -7.16 16.56
C ALA A 171 5.64 -7.74 17.97
N LEU A 172 4.51 -7.56 18.66
CA LEU A 172 4.24 -8.27 19.90
C LEU A 172 3.87 -9.72 19.57
N PRO A 173 4.65 -10.72 20.06
CA PRO A 173 4.38 -12.13 19.74
C PRO A 173 2.96 -12.57 20.14
N GLY A 174 2.23 -13.16 19.20
CA GLY A 174 0.86 -13.64 19.43
C GLY A 174 -0.20 -12.56 19.49
N ALA A 175 0.11 -11.34 19.06
CA ALA A 175 -0.87 -10.26 18.88
C ALA A 175 -1.14 -10.02 17.39
N THR A 176 -2.41 -9.72 17.08
CA THR A 176 -2.87 -9.34 15.73
C THR A 176 -3.19 -7.85 15.71
N PRO A 177 -2.51 -7.03 14.91
CA PRO A 177 -2.81 -5.61 14.79
C PRO A 177 -4.22 -5.38 14.25
N VAL A 178 -4.97 -4.48 14.91
CA VAL A 178 -6.34 -4.07 14.59
C VAL A 178 -6.35 -2.66 14.01
N LEU A 179 -5.55 -1.77 14.60
CA LEU A 179 -5.30 -0.39 14.16
C LEU A 179 -3.80 -0.13 14.21
N ALA A 180 -3.26 0.51 13.20
CA ALA A 180 -1.88 0.98 13.17
C ALA A 180 -1.85 2.46 12.77
N LEU A 181 -1.09 3.28 13.50
CA LEU A 181 -0.85 4.69 13.20
C LEU A 181 0.64 4.86 12.89
N ASP A 182 0.92 5.33 11.70
CA ASP A 182 2.29 5.55 11.20
C ASP A 182 2.88 6.84 11.78
N MET A 183 4.01 6.74 12.46
CA MET A 183 4.73 7.86 13.04
C MET A 183 6.07 8.15 12.35
N TYR A 184 6.32 7.54 11.20
CA TYR A 184 7.44 7.92 10.34
C TYR A 184 7.20 9.30 9.72
N GLN A 185 8.25 10.05 9.45
CA GLN A 185 8.14 11.41 8.90
C GLN A 185 7.40 11.47 7.56
N HIS A 186 7.53 10.44 6.73
CA HIS A 186 6.82 10.38 5.44
C HIS A 186 5.29 10.37 5.58
N ALA A 187 4.76 9.93 6.73
CA ALA A 187 3.33 9.90 7.00
C ALA A 187 2.73 11.28 7.30
N TYR A 188 3.56 12.30 7.64
CA TYR A 188 3.03 13.59 8.07
C TYR A 188 3.81 14.82 7.60
N HIS A 189 5.08 14.69 7.20
CA HIS A 189 5.93 15.86 6.99
C HIS A 189 5.45 16.80 5.87
N LEU A 190 4.83 16.25 4.82
CA LEU A 190 4.32 17.07 3.70
C LEU A 190 3.24 18.09 4.11
N ASP A 191 2.40 17.74 5.09
CA ASP A 191 1.29 18.60 5.53
C ASP A 191 1.57 19.32 6.86
N PHE A 192 2.28 18.64 7.75
CA PHE A 192 2.43 19.09 9.14
C PHE A 192 3.85 19.58 9.47
N GLY A 193 4.85 19.31 8.61
CA GLY A 193 6.25 19.57 8.95
C GLY A 193 6.62 18.83 10.22
N ALA A 194 7.20 19.52 11.20
CA ALA A 194 7.57 18.95 12.49
C ALA A 194 6.41 18.77 13.50
N ARG A 195 5.17 19.18 13.14
CA ARG A 195 4.01 19.14 14.04
C ARG A 195 3.35 17.76 14.08
N ALA A 196 4.09 16.72 14.42
CA ALA A 196 3.60 15.34 14.47
C ALA A 196 2.38 15.16 15.39
N ALA A 197 2.27 15.92 16.50
CA ALA A 197 1.11 15.86 17.37
C ALA A 197 -0.19 16.27 16.65
N ALA A 198 -0.15 17.30 15.80
CA ALA A 198 -1.31 17.73 15.01
C ALA A 198 -1.71 16.68 13.97
N TYR A 199 -0.75 15.98 13.38
CA TYR A 199 -1.01 14.84 12.51
C TYR A 199 -1.74 13.70 13.24
N VAL A 200 -1.30 13.33 14.45
CA VAL A 200 -1.96 12.31 15.25
C VAL A 200 -3.44 12.68 15.49
N ASP A 201 -3.71 13.95 15.85
CA ASP A 201 -5.09 14.43 16.07
C ASP A 201 -5.93 14.31 14.77
N GLN A 202 -5.34 14.60 13.61
CA GLN A 202 -6.05 14.45 12.33
C GLN A 202 -6.30 12.97 11.97
N VAL A 203 -5.34 12.08 12.17
CA VAL A 203 -5.57 10.64 11.96
C VAL A 203 -6.69 10.15 12.85
N MET A 204 -6.66 10.49 14.13
CA MET A 204 -7.68 10.08 15.11
C MET A 204 -9.07 10.66 14.81
N ALA A 205 -9.17 11.76 14.09
CA ALA A 205 -10.44 12.33 13.63
C ALA A 205 -10.96 11.66 12.34
N ASN A 206 -10.12 10.94 11.62
CA ASN A 206 -10.43 10.30 10.34
C ASN A 206 -10.49 8.77 10.41
N LEU A 207 -10.63 8.16 11.59
CA LEU A 207 -10.70 6.71 11.72
C LEU A 207 -11.97 6.15 11.08
N ASN A 208 -11.82 5.07 10.33
CA ASN A 208 -12.92 4.26 9.82
C ASN A 208 -13.22 3.12 10.80
N TRP A 209 -14.11 3.39 11.72
CA TRP A 209 -14.44 2.45 12.79
C TRP A 209 -15.03 1.13 12.32
N GLU A 210 -15.75 1.11 11.22
CA GLU A 210 -16.34 -0.13 10.68
C GLU A 210 -15.25 -1.08 10.19
N ARG A 211 -14.22 -0.57 9.51
CA ARG A 211 -13.09 -1.41 9.06
C ARG A 211 -12.20 -1.83 10.22
N ILE A 212 -12.04 -0.97 11.21
CA ILE A 212 -11.29 -1.31 12.44
C ILE A 212 -12.04 -2.42 13.20
N ASP A 213 -13.37 -2.32 13.33
CA ASP A 213 -14.22 -3.37 13.93
C ASP A 213 -14.15 -4.67 13.14
N ALA A 214 -14.24 -4.60 11.80
CA ALA A 214 -14.11 -5.78 10.94
C ALA A 214 -12.76 -6.49 11.17
N ARG A 215 -11.65 -5.75 11.32
CA ARG A 215 -10.35 -6.32 11.66
C ARG A 215 -10.32 -6.92 13.07
N TYR A 216 -10.94 -6.27 14.03
CA TYR A 216 -11.08 -6.80 15.39
C TYR A 216 -11.84 -8.13 15.38
N ARG A 217 -12.99 -8.19 14.68
CA ARG A 217 -13.79 -9.41 14.56
C ARG A 217 -13.01 -10.55 13.88
N LEU A 218 -12.29 -10.27 12.81
CA LEU A 218 -11.36 -11.25 12.22
C LEU A 218 -10.29 -11.71 13.21
N ALA A 219 -9.73 -10.82 14.02
CA ALA A 219 -8.68 -11.15 14.98
C ALA A 219 -9.17 -12.06 16.12
N ILE A 220 -10.45 -11.95 16.49
CA ILE A 220 -11.09 -12.85 17.48
C ILE A 220 -11.63 -14.14 16.85
N GLY A 221 -11.57 -14.29 15.52
CA GLY A 221 -11.95 -15.51 14.79
C GLY A 221 -13.40 -15.51 14.29
N GLU A 222 -14.03 -14.35 14.17
CA GLU A 222 -15.33 -14.22 13.51
C GLU A 222 -15.18 -14.13 11.99
N GLU A 223 -16.20 -14.56 11.26
CA GLU A 223 -16.31 -14.33 9.82
C GLU A 223 -16.78 -12.90 9.55
N VAL A 224 -16.12 -12.23 8.61
CA VAL A 224 -16.43 -10.87 8.18
C VAL A 224 -16.55 -10.87 6.66
N GLY A 225 -17.56 -10.20 6.13
CA GLY A 225 -17.79 -10.10 4.70
C GLY A 225 -16.67 -9.32 4.00
N ASP A 226 -16.38 -9.71 2.76
CA ASP A 226 -15.33 -9.08 1.94
C ASP A 226 -15.63 -7.61 1.61
N GLU A 227 -16.90 -7.18 1.70
CA GLU A 227 -17.34 -5.81 1.41
C GLU A 227 -16.62 -4.74 2.23
N PHE A 228 -16.19 -5.08 3.45
CA PHE A 228 -15.43 -4.16 4.31
C PHE A 228 -14.03 -3.85 3.76
N PHE A 229 -13.51 -4.72 2.90
CA PHE A 229 -12.16 -4.63 2.34
C PHE A 229 -12.14 -4.39 0.83
N LEU A 230 -13.30 -4.04 0.25
CA LEU A 230 -13.40 -3.63 -1.15
C LEU A 230 -13.44 -2.10 -1.28
N PRO A 231 -12.83 -1.51 -2.32
CA PRO A 231 -13.01 -0.10 -2.64
C PRO A 231 -14.49 0.20 -2.94
N TYR A 232 -14.97 1.34 -2.47
CA TYR A 232 -16.35 1.78 -2.72
C TYR A 232 -16.67 1.86 -4.21
N GLY A 233 -17.81 1.29 -4.61
CA GLY A 233 -18.25 1.24 -6.01
C GLY A 233 -17.37 0.38 -6.92
N ALA A 234 -16.50 -0.43 -6.34
CA ALA A 234 -15.76 -1.43 -7.09
C ALA A 234 -16.72 -2.51 -7.61
N PRO A 235 -16.50 -3.07 -8.82
CA PRO A 235 -17.33 -4.17 -9.31
C PRO A 235 -17.26 -5.35 -8.32
N PRO A 236 -18.40 -6.00 -8.03
CA PRO A 236 -18.50 -7.00 -6.97
C PRO A 236 -17.82 -8.34 -7.27
N GLN A 237 -17.21 -8.52 -8.44
CA GLN A 237 -16.67 -9.81 -8.87
C GLN A 237 -15.22 -9.69 -9.34
N ASP A 238 -14.41 -10.67 -8.95
CA ASP A 238 -13.00 -10.78 -9.33
C ASP A 238 -12.80 -10.84 -10.85
N GLU A 239 -13.73 -11.44 -11.60
CA GLU A 239 -13.69 -11.52 -13.07
C GLU A 239 -13.78 -10.16 -13.78
N ALA A 240 -14.33 -9.15 -13.12
CA ALA A 240 -14.44 -7.80 -13.68
C ALA A 240 -13.26 -6.90 -13.31
N ARG A 241 -12.22 -7.47 -12.68
CA ARG A 241 -11.02 -6.75 -12.24
C ARG A 241 -9.75 -7.41 -12.75
N ILE A 242 -8.72 -6.61 -12.85
CA ILE A 242 -7.34 -7.04 -13.08
C ILE A 242 -6.45 -6.35 -12.04
N SER A 243 -5.53 -7.08 -11.40
CA SER A 243 -4.55 -6.48 -10.51
C SER A 243 -3.51 -5.67 -11.29
N ALA A 244 -2.79 -4.78 -10.59
CA ALA A 244 -1.72 -4.02 -11.22
C ALA A 244 -0.55 -4.93 -11.65
N GLU A 245 -0.29 -6.00 -10.90
CA GLU A 245 0.73 -7.00 -11.21
C GLU A 245 0.36 -7.82 -12.45
N GLU A 246 -0.90 -8.30 -12.54
CA GLU A 246 -1.38 -9.02 -13.72
C GLU A 246 -1.32 -8.15 -14.96
N LEU A 247 -1.74 -6.88 -14.86
CA LEU A 247 -1.65 -5.94 -15.97
C LEU A 247 -0.18 -5.68 -16.34
N ASN A 248 0.71 -5.52 -15.36
CA ASN A 248 2.14 -5.30 -15.63
C ASN A 248 2.76 -6.50 -16.35
N ALA A 249 2.40 -7.73 -15.98
CA ALA A 249 2.82 -8.94 -16.68
C ALA A 249 2.29 -8.99 -18.12
N ALA A 250 1.06 -8.52 -18.38
CA ALA A 250 0.50 -8.46 -19.72
C ALA A 250 1.24 -7.49 -20.67
N PHE A 251 2.05 -6.57 -20.15
CA PHE A 251 2.92 -5.72 -20.98
C PHE A 251 4.13 -6.46 -21.58
N ASP A 252 4.50 -7.61 -21.03
CA ASP A 252 5.56 -8.45 -21.56
C ASP A 252 5.09 -9.32 -22.73
N ASP A 253 3.79 -9.37 -22.99
CA ASP A 253 3.18 -10.07 -24.12
C ASP A 253 3.36 -9.30 -25.45
N THR A 254 3.07 -9.96 -26.56
CA THR A 254 3.10 -9.33 -27.87
C THR A 254 2.09 -8.18 -27.97
N GLU A 255 2.37 -7.17 -28.81
CA GLU A 255 1.50 -5.99 -28.94
C GLU A 255 0.05 -6.35 -29.29
N GLU A 256 -0.16 -7.42 -30.05
CA GLU A 256 -1.47 -7.91 -30.48
C GLU A 256 -2.30 -8.49 -29.33
N ARG A 257 -1.63 -9.05 -28.32
CA ARG A 257 -2.26 -9.63 -27.13
C ARG A 257 -2.44 -8.67 -25.96
N ARG A 258 -1.73 -7.54 -26.00
CA ARG A 258 -1.85 -6.54 -24.94
C ARG A 258 -3.27 -5.98 -24.87
N PRO A 259 -3.81 -5.77 -23.67
CA PRO A 259 -5.12 -5.15 -23.52
C PRO A 259 -5.13 -3.72 -24.08
N VAL A 260 -6.28 -3.29 -24.53
CA VAL A 260 -6.55 -1.87 -24.83
C VAL A 260 -6.73 -1.16 -23.50
N LEU A 261 -5.97 -0.08 -23.29
CA LEU A 261 -6.00 0.67 -22.04
C LEU A 261 -6.83 1.94 -22.19
N LEU A 262 -7.84 2.10 -21.34
CA LEU A 262 -8.72 3.27 -21.33
C LEU A 262 -8.55 4.05 -20.04
N ASP A 263 -8.07 5.29 -20.16
CA ASP A 263 -8.00 6.25 -19.08
C ASP A 263 -9.32 7.01 -18.97
N LEU A 264 -10.06 6.79 -17.90
CA LEU A 264 -11.33 7.43 -17.61
C LEU A 264 -11.24 8.44 -16.46
N CYS A 265 -10.07 9.03 -16.23
CA CYS A 265 -9.94 10.10 -15.26
C CYS A 265 -10.78 11.30 -15.68
N GLN A 266 -11.45 11.91 -14.70
CA GLN A 266 -12.33 13.04 -14.99
C GLN A 266 -11.51 14.31 -15.26
N PRO A 267 -12.02 15.26 -16.06
CA PRO A 267 -11.31 16.51 -16.37
C PRO A 267 -10.86 17.29 -15.13
N ARG A 268 -11.59 17.22 -14.03
CA ARG A 268 -11.22 17.85 -12.74
C ARG A 268 -9.98 17.25 -12.09
N ASP A 269 -9.64 16.01 -12.45
CA ASP A 269 -8.49 15.30 -11.90
C ASP A 269 -7.20 15.54 -12.71
N LEU A 270 -7.32 16.03 -13.95
CA LEU A 270 -6.21 16.26 -14.86
C LEU A 270 -5.16 17.28 -14.34
N PRO A 271 -5.54 18.41 -13.67
CA PRO A 271 -4.55 19.34 -13.15
C PRO A 271 -3.64 18.75 -12.07
N ARG A 272 -4.02 17.60 -11.49
CA ARG A 272 -3.29 16.90 -10.43
C ARG A 272 -2.43 15.76 -10.95
N ARG A 273 -2.53 15.46 -12.25
CA ARG A 273 -1.85 14.34 -12.90
C ARG A 273 -0.82 14.85 -13.90
N THR A 274 0.31 14.19 -13.93
CA THR A 274 1.41 14.44 -14.87
C THR A 274 1.68 13.29 -15.82
N ASP A 275 0.95 12.17 -15.66
CA ASP A 275 1.21 10.91 -16.36
C ASP A 275 -0.04 10.07 -16.59
N MET A 276 0.11 9.01 -17.37
CA MET A 276 -0.89 7.98 -17.65
C MET A 276 -0.18 6.64 -17.89
N LEU A 277 -0.93 5.53 -17.88
CA LEU A 277 -0.37 4.24 -18.25
C LEU A 277 0.15 4.28 -19.70
N GLY A 278 1.33 3.70 -19.92
CA GLY A 278 1.95 3.64 -21.25
C GLY A 278 1.04 2.96 -22.27
N GLY A 279 0.72 3.66 -23.36
CA GLY A 279 -0.17 3.16 -24.41
C GLY A 279 -1.66 3.34 -24.18
N ALA A 280 -2.08 3.95 -23.05
CA ALA A 280 -3.48 4.24 -22.78
C ALA A 280 -4.04 5.36 -23.68
N THR A 281 -5.36 5.33 -23.91
CA THR A 281 -6.12 6.38 -24.57
C THR A 281 -7.09 6.98 -23.56
N MET A 282 -7.12 8.31 -23.49
CA MET A 282 -8.03 9.01 -22.57
C MET A 282 -9.40 9.17 -23.22
N HIS A 283 -10.44 8.85 -22.46
CA HIS A 283 -11.83 9.02 -22.84
C HIS A 283 -12.65 9.66 -21.72
N ALA A 284 -13.61 10.52 -22.10
CA ALA A 284 -14.50 11.13 -21.15
C ALA A 284 -15.54 10.07 -20.67
N PRO A 285 -15.63 9.81 -19.35
CA PRO A 285 -16.58 8.80 -18.83
C PRO A 285 -18.02 9.10 -19.21
N ALA A 286 -18.42 10.38 -19.19
CA ALA A 286 -19.77 10.82 -19.53
C ALA A 286 -20.14 10.62 -21.02
N ALA A 287 -19.15 10.46 -21.90
CA ALA A 287 -19.34 10.29 -23.34
C ALA A 287 -19.20 8.81 -23.78
N LEU A 288 -19.30 7.85 -22.88
CA LEU A 288 -19.09 6.43 -23.17
C LEU A 288 -19.88 5.96 -24.38
N ALA A 289 -21.14 6.33 -24.49
CA ALA A 289 -22.00 5.95 -25.64
C ALA A 289 -21.46 6.45 -27.00
N GLN A 290 -20.61 7.48 -27.03
CA GLN A 290 -20.07 8.07 -28.27
C GLN A 290 -18.82 7.34 -28.77
N TRP A 291 -17.98 6.87 -27.87
CA TRP A 291 -16.69 6.27 -28.24
C TRP A 291 -16.64 4.74 -28.10
N VAL A 292 -17.65 4.13 -27.46
CA VAL A 292 -17.63 2.68 -27.19
C VAL A 292 -17.61 1.82 -28.47
N GLU A 293 -18.31 2.25 -29.52
CA GLU A 293 -18.39 1.49 -30.79
C GLU A 293 -17.09 1.54 -31.61
N GLU A 294 -16.15 2.42 -31.27
CA GLU A 294 -14.82 2.51 -31.88
C GLU A 294 -13.83 1.52 -31.26
N LEU A 295 -14.20 0.86 -30.17
CA LEU A 295 -13.32 -0.08 -29.48
C LEU A 295 -13.22 -1.43 -30.21
N PRO A 296 -12.02 -2.05 -30.24
CA PRO A 296 -11.87 -3.37 -30.83
C PRO A 296 -12.59 -4.43 -29.97
N ARG A 297 -13.24 -5.40 -30.64
CA ARG A 297 -13.98 -6.47 -29.97
C ARG A 297 -13.17 -7.75 -29.80
N ASP A 298 -11.99 -7.82 -30.43
CA ASP A 298 -11.10 -8.98 -30.48
C ASP A 298 -9.96 -8.90 -29.46
N ARG A 299 -9.94 -7.86 -28.63
CA ARG A 299 -8.88 -7.63 -27.62
C ARG A 299 -9.51 -7.33 -26.25
N PRO A 300 -8.88 -7.80 -25.17
CA PRO A 300 -9.29 -7.43 -23.81
C PRO A 300 -9.13 -5.92 -23.60
N ILE A 301 -10.03 -5.35 -22.81
CA ILE A 301 -10.04 -3.92 -22.48
C ILE A 301 -9.77 -3.77 -20.98
N VAL A 302 -8.82 -2.94 -20.61
CA VAL A 302 -8.59 -2.56 -19.22
C VAL A 302 -8.90 -1.08 -19.04
N VAL A 303 -9.81 -0.80 -18.10
CA VAL A 303 -10.29 0.54 -17.79
C VAL A 303 -9.73 0.97 -16.46
N TYR A 304 -9.23 2.19 -16.35
CA TYR A 304 -8.78 2.72 -15.07
C TYR A 304 -9.19 4.19 -14.85
N CYS A 305 -9.22 4.58 -13.59
CA CYS A 305 -9.32 5.96 -13.11
C CYS A 305 -8.26 6.17 -12.02
N ILE A 306 -8.35 7.20 -11.20
CA ILE A 306 -7.32 7.50 -10.16
C ILE A 306 -7.17 6.33 -9.17
N CYS A 307 -8.21 5.98 -8.44
CA CYS A 307 -8.14 4.98 -7.35
C CYS A 307 -8.95 3.70 -7.64
N GLY A 308 -9.45 3.49 -8.87
CA GLY A 308 -10.19 2.28 -9.22
C GLY A 308 -11.60 2.16 -8.59
N PHE A 309 -12.23 3.30 -8.28
CA PHE A 309 -13.57 3.35 -7.69
C PHE A 309 -14.68 3.35 -8.76
N GLN A 310 -15.78 4.03 -8.47
CA GLN A 310 -17.02 4.03 -9.21
C GLN A 310 -16.89 4.32 -10.72
N VAL A 311 -15.98 5.22 -11.13
CA VAL A 311 -15.87 5.64 -12.54
C VAL A 311 -15.49 4.48 -13.44
N SER A 312 -14.39 3.79 -13.12
CA SER A 312 -13.95 2.62 -13.89
C SER A 312 -14.89 1.42 -13.73
N GLY A 313 -15.46 1.23 -12.51
CA GLY A 313 -16.42 0.16 -12.24
C GLY A 313 -17.71 0.30 -13.09
N THR A 314 -18.30 1.49 -13.14
CA THR A 314 -19.50 1.76 -13.95
C THR A 314 -19.23 1.55 -15.44
N ALA A 315 -18.07 2.02 -15.93
CA ALA A 315 -17.70 1.86 -17.34
C ALA A 315 -17.52 0.38 -17.71
N VAL A 316 -16.85 -0.41 -16.85
CA VAL A 316 -16.66 -1.86 -17.07
C VAL A 316 -18.01 -2.58 -17.11
N THR A 317 -18.92 -2.28 -16.20
CA THR A 317 -20.26 -2.86 -16.18
C THR A 317 -20.99 -2.62 -17.52
N GLU A 318 -20.94 -1.40 -18.04
CA GLU A 318 -21.59 -1.06 -19.31
C GLU A 318 -20.87 -1.69 -20.52
N LEU A 319 -19.54 -1.73 -20.54
CA LEU A 319 -18.77 -2.40 -21.61
C LEU A 319 -19.07 -3.90 -21.65
N ARG A 320 -19.09 -4.58 -20.51
CA ARG A 320 -19.45 -6.00 -20.43
C ARG A 320 -20.89 -6.27 -20.87
N ARG A 321 -21.82 -5.39 -20.51
CA ARG A 321 -23.21 -5.46 -20.98
C ARG A 321 -23.33 -5.38 -22.51
N ARG A 322 -22.38 -4.68 -23.18
CA ARG A 322 -22.28 -4.57 -24.65
C ARG A 322 -21.44 -5.69 -25.29
N GLY A 323 -20.99 -6.68 -24.50
CA GLY A 323 -20.27 -7.86 -24.97
C GLY A 323 -18.75 -7.66 -25.15
N TYR A 324 -18.15 -6.62 -24.54
CA TYR A 324 -16.69 -6.47 -24.51
C TYR A 324 -16.09 -7.29 -23.37
N ASP A 325 -14.91 -7.87 -23.58
CA ASP A 325 -14.06 -8.41 -22.50
C ASP A 325 -13.36 -7.24 -21.80
N ALA A 326 -14.04 -6.68 -20.79
CA ALA A 326 -13.57 -5.49 -20.08
C ALA A 326 -13.35 -5.78 -18.59
N ARG A 327 -12.26 -5.23 -18.05
CA ARG A 327 -11.87 -5.31 -16.63
C ARG A 327 -11.46 -3.94 -16.10
N ALA A 328 -11.74 -3.68 -14.83
CA ALA A 328 -11.25 -2.49 -14.13
C ALA A 328 -9.90 -2.78 -13.48
N LEU A 329 -8.94 -1.86 -13.62
CA LEU A 329 -7.69 -1.91 -12.89
C LEU A 329 -7.95 -1.67 -11.40
N ALA A 330 -7.72 -2.68 -10.59
CA ALA A 330 -7.88 -2.60 -9.15
C ALA A 330 -6.94 -1.53 -8.56
N GLY A 331 -7.49 -0.58 -7.80
CA GLY A 331 -6.74 0.55 -7.27
C GLY A 331 -6.34 1.62 -8.28
N GLY A 332 -6.72 1.48 -9.56
CA GLY A 332 -6.50 2.48 -10.60
C GLY A 332 -5.02 2.80 -10.82
N ILE A 333 -4.74 4.04 -11.30
CA ILE A 333 -3.37 4.47 -11.57
C ILE A 333 -2.52 4.53 -10.30
N THR A 334 -3.11 4.79 -9.14
CA THR A 334 -2.41 4.84 -7.85
C THR A 334 -1.79 3.48 -7.50
N ALA A 335 -2.54 2.38 -7.68
CA ALA A 335 -1.98 1.03 -7.50
C ALA A 335 -0.93 0.69 -8.57
N TRP A 336 -1.13 1.16 -9.80
CA TRP A 336 -0.14 1.01 -10.87
C TRP A 336 1.20 1.65 -10.51
N HIS A 337 1.18 2.85 -9.94
CA HIS A 337 2.39 3.51 -9.45
C HIS A 337 3.02 2.74 -8.28
N ALA A 338 2.22 2.24 -7.36
CA ALA A 338 2.71 1.47 -6.22
C ALA A 338 3.50 0.22 -6.64
N VAL A 339 3.13 -0.46 -7.73
CA VAL A 339 3.88 -1.60 -8.27
C VAL A 339 5.05 -1.20 -9.19
N GLY A 340 5.22 0.09 -9.48
CA GLY A 340 6.25 0.57 -10.40
C GLY A 340 5.93 0.33 -11.87
N GLY A 341 4.66 0.35 -12.22
CA GLY A 341 4.18 0.11 -13.59
C GLY A 341 4.67 1.16 -14.61
N ARG A 342 4.72 0.79 -15.88
CA ARG A 342 5.20 1.65 -16.96
C ARG A 342 4.31 2.88 -17.17
N GLN A 343 4.90 4.06 -17.22
CA GLN A 343 4.21 5.35 -17.31
C GLN A 343 4.58 6.09 -18.61
N CYS A 344 3.67 6.95 -19.06
CA CYS A 344 3.93 7.99 -20.04
C CYS A 344 3.86 9.36 -19.35
N ARG A 345 4.93 10.15 -19.37
CA ARG A 345 5.08 11.39 -18.61
C ARG A 345 4.30 12.59 -19.13
N SER A 346 3.73 12.54 -20.31
CA SER A 346 2.91 13.64 -20.84
C SER A 346 1.46 13.21 -20.89
N ILE A 347 0.56 14.02 -20.34
CA ILE A 347 -0.88 13.86 -20.56
C ILE A 347 -1.18 14.45 -21.94
N PRO A 348 -1.49 13.62 -22.94
CA PRO A 348 -1.88 14.12 -24.26
C PRO A 348 -3.25 14.80 -24.15
N LEU A 349 -3.55 15.68 -25.11
CA LEU A 349 -4.91 16.20 -25.28
C LEU A 349 -5.92 15.06 -25.43
N PRO A 350 -7.21 15.23 -25.07
CA PRO A 350 -8.22 14.19 -24.85
C PRO A 350 -8.48 13.18 -25.99
N THR A 351 -7.81 13.27 -27.11
CA THR A 351 -7.96 12.39 -28.28
C THR A 351 -6.66 11.75 -28.77
N SER A 352 -5.53 11.97 -28.09
CA SER A 352 -4.23 11.48 -28.54
C SER A 352 -3.78 10.25 -27.76
N LYS A 353 -3.23 9.26 -28.47
CA LYS A 353 -2.56 8.11 -27.86
C LYS A 353 -1.23 8.52 -27.26
N CYS A 354 -0.88 8.00 -26.10
CA CYS A 354 0.47 8.16 -25.57
C CYS A 354 1.50 7.59 -26.56
N PRO A 355 2.57 8.31 -26.88
CA PRO A 355 3.61 7.80 -27.79
C PRO A 355 4.16 6.46 -27.29
N LYS A 356 4.25 5.46 -28.17
CA LYS A 356 4.68 4.09 -27.85
C LYS A 356 6.16 3.97 -27.45
N HIS A 357 6.98 5.00 -27.71
CA HIS A 357 8.42 5.01 -27.54
C HIS A 357 8.87 6.22 -26.71
N LEU A 358 8.58 6.20 -25.42
CA LEU A 358 9.40 6.95 -24.49
C LEU A 358 10.25 5.90 -23.74
N GLU A 359 11.54 5.86 -24.11
CA GLU A 359 12.54 5.11 -23.38
C GLU A 359 12.40 5.43 -21.89
N LEU A 360 12.47 4.38 -21.08
CA LEU A 360 12.55 4.46 -19.63
C LEU A 360 13.68 5.44 -19.27
N ALA A 361 13.33 6.68 -18.92
CA ALA A 361 14.27 7.48 -18.18
C ALA A 361 14.46 6.76 -16.85
N GLU A 362 15.63 6.18 -16.67
CA GLU A 362 16.07 5.61 -15.40
C GLU A 362 15.76 6.62 -14.30
N MET A 363 14.95 6.22 -13.35
CA MET A 363 14.76 6.99 -12.13
C MET A 363 16.13 7.21 -11.52
N PRO A 364 16.51 8.41 -11.11
CA PRO A 364 17.76 8.60 -10.37
C PRO A 364 17.70 7.68 -9.15
N GLY A 365 18.67 6.76 -9.09
CA GLY A 365 18.79 5.82 -7.98
C GLY A 365 18.80 6.58 -6.66
N ASP A 366 18.16 5.98 -5.68
CA ASP A 366 18.12 6.44 -4.30
C ASP A 366 19.54 6.87 -3.85
N PRO A 367 19.79 8.13 -3.46
CA PRO A 367 21.11 8.60 -3.07
C PRO A 367 21.67 7.95 -1.78
N ALA A 368 20.95 7.01 -1.16
CA ALA A 368 21.36 6.31 0.03
C ALA A 368 22.34 5.13 -0.19
N ALA A 369 22.71 4.79 -1.46
CA ALA A 369 23.53 3.61 -1.74
C ALA A 369 25.04 3.88 -1.92
N THR A 370 25.54 5.10 -1.71
CA THR A 370 26.98 5.40 -1.76
C THR A 370 27.49 6.04 -0.48
N SER A 371 27.61 5.25 0.59
CA SER A 371 28.51 5.61 1.68
C SER A 371 29.94 5.30 1.24
N GLN A 372 30.61 6.27 0.63
CA GLN A 372 32.07 6.25 0.50
C GLN A 372 32.65 6.48 1.89
N VAL A 373 33.23 5.43 2.45
CA VAL A 373 34.12 5.50 3.61
C VAL A 373 35.36 6.31 3.22
N PRO A 374 35.66 7.47 3.85
CA PRO A 374 36.88 8.19 3.58
C PRO A 374 38.07 7.39 4.12
N ARG A 375 39.03 7.07 3.25
CA ARG A 375 40.34 6.54 3.65
C ARG A 375 41.07 7.59 4.49
N ARG A 376 41.34 7.30 5.76
CA ARG A 376 42.19 8.09 6.63
C ARG A 376 43.65 7.91 6.19
N SER A 377 44.33 9.00 5.88
CA SER A 377 45.81 9.09 5.88
C SER A 377 46.33 9.29 7.32
N PRO A 378 47.47 8.71 7.66
CA PRO A 378 48.02 8.81 9.00
C PRO A 378 48.97 10.00 9.09
N SER A 379 48.63 11.08 9.78
CA SER A 379 49.56 11.96 10.51
C SER A 379 48.82 13.17 11.08
N GLY A 380 48.93 13.37 12.40
CA GLY A 380 48.46 14.57 13.06
C GLY A 380 48.15 14.37 14.54
N ARG A 381 49.11 14.67 15.39
CA ARG A 381 48.97 14.72 16.85
C ARG A 381 47.84 15.66 17.25
N VAL A 382 46.97 15.22 18.12
CA VAL A 382 45.95 16.05 18.79
C VAL A 382 46.17 16.01 20.28
N SER A 383 46.42 17.20 20.84
CA SER A 383 46.54 17.48 22.28
C SER A 383 45.14 17.41 22.93
N HIS A 384 45.03 16.66 24.01
CA HIS A 384 43.84 16.62 24.87
C HIS A 384 43.71 17.93 25.66
N ARG A 385 42.54 18.60 25.54
CA ARG A 385 42.02 19.49 26.58
C ARG A 385 40.78 18.86 27.16
N VAL A 386 40.86 18.55 28.44
CA VAL A 386 39.73 18.10 29.27
C VAL A 386 38.89 19.33 29.63
N TYR A 387 37.56 19.27 29.37
CA TYR A 387 36.62 20.26 29.84
C TYR A 387 35.80 19.63 30.96
N VAL A 388 35.83 20.27 32.15
CA VAL A 388 35.03 19.91 33.32
C VAL A 388 33.93 20.95 33.43
N PRO A 389 32.64 20.55 33.49
CA PRO A 389 31.54 21.50 33.74
C PRO A 389 31.36 21.73 35.25
N SER A 390 31.20 22.97 35.63
CA SER A 390 30.65 23.42 36.92
C SER A 390 29.11 23.38 36.90
#